data_0fba6efa0a5e1fd75974df4796e1827f
#
_entry.id   0fba6efa0a5e1fd75974df4796e1827f
#
_cell.length_a   1.000
_cell.length_b   1.000
_cell.length_c   1.000
_cell.angle_alpha   90.00
_cell.angle_beta   90.00
_cell.angle_gamma   90.00
#
_symmetry.space_group_name_H-M   'P 1'
#
loop_
_entity.id
_entity.type
_entity.pdbx_description
1 polymer ?
#
loop_
_entity_poly.entity_id
_entity_poly.type
_entity_poly.pdbx_seq_one_letter_code
_entity_poly.pdbx_strand_id
1 'polypeptide(L)'
;MRLQLERIDIKAFCAGSPTRVSDHVLYADFSELERVILKDDRIRTVRLTIASPGERIRIVNVVDVIQPRCKVGPEGWDFPGWLGKLRIAGDGRTRSLEGVSVVLSNRYSKRSYSALIDMFGTGAEMSRYGATTHLSIDPVPANGVGEREFERAVKLAGLKAAVYLARAAGQHPVDRTEVYELNLAERSGDSPSRLPRVAYYYQLYTPQHDYQGIPDPILYGSEVKGLLPTLVHPNEILDGAVTSGHTIRELDTYTIQNHPLVRELYRRHRKDLIFAGVVIGVASLEPVQRERMAMMAASLVSNALAADGVVLTKTHGGMPHVDLALVAEACEHAGRRPYSSSWFME
;
A
#
# COMPACT_ATOMS: atom_id res chain seq x y z
N MET A 1 -12.88 -8.06 12.60
CA MET A 1 -12.56 -6.62 12.34
C MET A 1 -13.54 -6.08 11.32
N ARG A 2 -13.92 -4.81 11.46
CA ARG A 2 -14.85 -4.15 10.53
C ARG A 2 -14.31 -2.79 10.12
N LEU A 3 -13.86 -2.68 8.86
CA LEU A 3 -13.36 -1.44 8.26
C LEU A 3 -14.45 -0.82 7.38
N GLN A 4 -14.69 0.48 7.54
CA GLN A 4 -15.54 1.28 6.67
C GLN A 4 -14.66 2.28 5.94
N LEU A 5 -14.57 2.17 4.61
CA LEU A 5 -13.90 3.14 3.76
C LEU A 5 -14.93 4.13 3.22
N GLU A 6 -14.87 5.36 3.74
CA GLU A 6 -15.68 6.49 3.29
C GLU A 6 -14.98 7.14 2.09
N ARG A 7 -15.55 7.00 0.89
CA ARG A 7 -14.99 7.52 -0.37
C ARG A 7 -15.60 8.86 -0.69
N ILE A 8 -14.75 9.85 -0.99
CA ILE A 8 -15.14 11.18 -1.47
C ILE A 8 -14.50 11.38 -2.84
N ASP A 9 -15.32 11.58 -3.86
CA ASP A 9 -14.88 11.78 -5.23
C ASP A 9 -14.40 13.22 -5.42
N ILE A 10 -13.17 13.39 -5.88
CA ILE A 10 -12.60 14.71 -6.20
C ILE A 10 -12.49 14.83 -7.72
N LYS A 11 -13.13 15.86 -8.24
CA LYS A 11 -13.16 16.16 -9.69
C LYS A 11 -12.11 17.16 -10.12
N ALA A 12 -11.64 17.99 -9.21
CA ALA A 12 -10.59 18.97 -9.47
C ALA A 12 -9.73 19.21 -8.22
N PHE A 13 -8.50 19.57 -8.42
CA PHE A 13 -7.56 19.93 -7.36
C PHE A 13 -6.88 21.26 -7.68
N CYS A 14 -6.94 22.20 -6.76
CA CYS A 14 -6.43 23.55 -6.91
C CYS A 14 -5.59 23.97 -5.69
N ALA A 15 -4.59 24.81 -5.89
CA ALA A 15 -3.98 25.53 -4.79
C ALA A 15 -4.98 26.57 -4.25
N GLY A 16 -5.11 26.67 -2.93
CA GLY A 16 -6.03 27.62 -2.31
C GLY A 16 -6.08 27.50 -0.80
N SER A 17 -6.30 28.60 -0.12
CA SER A 17 -6.39 28.69 1.35
C SER A 17 -7.81 29.10 1.77
N PRO A 18 -8.35 28.53 2.86
CA PRO A 18 -7.81 27.40 3.63
C PRO A 18 -7.96 26.06 2.88
N THR A 19 -7.21 25.05 3.33
CA THR A 19 -7.34 23.68 2.81
C THR A 19 -8.73 23.12 3.11
N ARG A 20 -9.49 22.73 2.07
CA ARG A 20 -10.86 22.24 2.17
C ARG A 20 -11.29 21.47 0.93
N VAL A 21 -12.37 20.71 1.06
CA VAL A 21 -13.13 20.18 -0.09
C VAL A 21 -14.45 20.94 -0.17
N SER A 22 -14.77 21.44 -1.37
CA SER A 22 -16.07 22.09 -1.66
C SER A 22 -16.50 21.71 -3.07
N ASP A 23 -17.74 21.26 -3.23
CA ASP A 23 -18.29 20.86 -4.53
C ASP A 23 -17.39 19.89 -5.34
N HIS A 24 -16.83 18.89 -4.66
CA HIS A 24 -15.87 17.94 -5.21
C HIS A 24 -14.55 18.56 -5.73
N VAL A 25 -14.26 19.80 -5.36
CA VAL A 25 -12.97 20.44 -5.61
C VAL A 25 -12.14 20.42 -4.32
N LEU A 26 -10.96 19.84 -4.40
CA LEU A 26 -9.97 19.90 -3.33
C LEU A 26 -9.15 21.20 -3.48
N TYR A 27 -9.16 22.01 -2.45
CA TYR A 27 -8.27 23.18 -2.32
C TYR A 27 -7.22 22.85 -1.27
N ALA A 28 -5.95 23.14 -1.56
CA ALA A 28 -4.87 22.96 -0.59
C ALA A 28 -4.01 24.21 -0.44
N ASP A 29 -3.81 24.60 0.81
CA ASP A 29 -2.85 25.64 1.17
C ASP A 29 -1.43 25.06 1.11
N PHE A 30 -0.73 25.36 0.03
CA PHE A 30 0.62 24.84 -0.18
C PHE A 30 1.62 25.41 0.83
N SER A 31 1.42 26.64 1.29
CA SER A 31 2.29 27.22 2.32
C SER A 31 2.16 26.51 3.66
N GLU A 32 0.95 26.07 4.00
CA GLU A 32 0.71 25.28 5.19
C GLU A 32 1.26 23.86 5.03
N LEU A 33 1.01 23.22 3.89
CA LEU A 33 1.51 21.87 3.61
C LEU A 33 3.04 21.84 3.59
N GLU A 34 3.68 22.82 2.99
CA GLU A 34 5.14 22.98 3.01
C GLU A 34 5.65 23.05 4.45
N ARG A 35 5.02 23.87 5.31
CA ARG A 35 5.38 23.94 6.74
C ARG A 35 5.21 22.61 7.47
N VAL A 36 4.19 21.81 7.11
CA VAL A 36 3.98 20.47 7.68
C VAL A 36 5.10 19.50 7.26
N ILE A 37 5.54 19.57 6.01
CA ILE A 37 6.62 18.73 5.48
C ILE A 37 7.97 19.15 6.08
N LEU A 38 8.27 20.43 6.12
CA LEU A 38 9.54 21.00 6.58
C LEU A 38 9.73 20.95 8.11
N LYS A 39 8.74 20.42 8.86
CA LYS A 39 8.98 20.01 10.27
C LYS A 39 9.98 18.86 10.39
N ASP A 40 10.28 18.17 9.30
CA ASP A 40 11.31 17.14 9.23
C ASP A 40 12.63 17.82 8.80
N ASP A 41 13.56 17.95 9.71
CA ASP A 41 14.86 18.63 9.54
C ASP A 41 15.78 17.97 8.49
N ARG A 42 15.47 16.74 8.09
CA ARG A 42 16.15 16.04 6.99
C ARG A 42 15.78 16.59 5.62
N ILE A 43 14.72 17.40 5.51
CA ILE A 43 14.27 18.05 4.28
C ILE A 43 14.59 19.52 4.37
N ARG A 44 15.43 20.03 3.44
CA ARG A 44 15.81 21.44 3.37
C ARG A 44 14.74 22.31 2.72
N THR A 45 14.20 21.86 1.58
CA THR A 45 13.14 22.51 0.82
C THR A 45 12.28 21.46 0.14
N VAL A 46 11.07 21.85 -0.26
CA VAL A 46 10.18 20.97 -1.01
C VAL A 46 9.49 21.78 -2.12
N ARG A 47 9.36 21.17 -3.30
CA ARG A 47 8.54 21.71 -4.37
C ARG A 47 7.23 20.92 -4.44
N LEU A 48 6.12 21.64 -4.43
CA LEU A 48 4.77 21.10 -4.57
C LEU A 48 4.22 21.52 -5.94
N THR A 49 3.71 20.55 -6.70
CA THR A 49 3.16 20.82 -8.04
C THR A 49 1.92 19.97 -8.25
N ILE A 50 0.84 20.61 -8.75
CA ILE A 50 -0.34 19.86 -9.22
C ILE A 50 -0.06 19.43 -10.67
N ALA A 51 -0.38 18.19 -10.99
CA ALA A 51 -0.35 17.65 -12.33
C ALA A 51 -1.72 17.05 -12.64
N SER A 52 -2.44 17.61 -13.60
CA SER A 52 -3.80 17.23 -13.96
C SER A 52 -3.83 16.40 -15.25
N PRO A 53 -4.84 15.52 -15.43
CA PRO A 53 -5.02 14.80 -16.67
C PRO A 53 -5.08 15.72 -17.89
N GLY A 54 -4.35 15.36 -18.94
CA GLY A 54 -4.26 16.14 -20.19
C GLY A 54 -3.19 17.23 -20.20
N GLU A 55 -2.62 17.59 -19.06
CA GLU A 55 -1.49 18.56 -19.01
C GLU A 55 -0.22 17.93 -19.59
N ARG A 56 0.58 18.73 -20.32
CA ARG A 56 1.86 18.29 -20.90
C ARG A 56 2.95 18.18 -19.81
N ILE A 57 2.67 17.37 -18.81
CA ILE A 57 3.55 17.11 -17.65
C ILE A 57 3.93 15.64 -17.64
N ARG A 58 5.20 15.40 -17.35
CA ARG A 58 5.75 14.08 -16.97
C ARG A 58 6.36 14.19 -15.60
N ILE A 59 5.85 13.43 -14.64
CA ILE A 59 6.43 13.31 -13.30
C ILE A 59 7.51 12.23 -13.39
N VAL A 60 8.75 12.56 -13.03
CA VAL A 60 9.90 11.66 -13.11
C VAL A 60 10.48 11.36 -11.73
N ASN A 61 11.33 10.35 -11.66
CA ASN A 61 11.93 9.88 -10.40
C ASN A 61 10.87 9.52 -9.35
N VAL A 62 9.73 8.98 -9.80
CA VAL A 62 8.64 8.58 -8.92
C VAL A 62 9.08 7.38 -8.08
N VAL A 63 8.95 7.51 -6.76
CA VAL A 63 9.33 6.48 -5.79
C VAL A 63 8.13 5.92 -5.03
N ASP A 64 6.99 6.61 -5.02
CA ASP A 64 5.73 6.08 -4.51
C ASP A 64 4.53 6.93 -4.97
N VAL A 65 3.36 6.30 -4.98
CA VAL A 65 2.06 6.94 -5.16
C VAL A 65 1.20 6.58 -3.96
N ILE A 66 0.54 7.56 -3.33
CA ILE A 66 -0.23 7.37 -2.10
C ILE A 66 -1.62 7.96 -2.29
N GLN A 67 -2.66 7.21 -1.97
CA GLN A 67 -4.02 7.73 -1.92
C GLN A 67 -4.20 8.60 -0.67
N PRO A 68 -4.69 9.84 -0.78
CA PRO A 68 -5.05 10.64 0.38
C PRO A 68 -6.11 9.93 1.22
N ARG A 69 -5.78 9.65 2.49
CA ARG A 69 -6.70 9.03 3.45
C ARG A 69 -6.37 9.41 4.89
N CYS A 70 -7.40 9.40 5.73
CA CYS A 70 -7.25 9.61 7.17
C CYS A 70 -8.27 8.80 7.96
N LYS A 71 -7.93 8.43 9.17
CA LYS A 71 -8.89 7.84 10.11
C LYS A 71 -9.92 8.88 10.54
N VAL A 72 -11.18 8.47 10.60
CA VAL A 72 -12.25 9.27 11.18
C VAL A 72 -12.29 9.00 12.69
N GLY A 73 -11.67 9.87 13.47
CA GLY A 73 -11.52 9.69 14.91
C GLY A 73 -10.35 10.49 15.48
N PRO A 74 -9.79 10.08 16.62
CA PRO A 74 -8.70 10.78 17.27
C PRO A 74 -7.47 10.92 16.38
N GLU A 75 -6.70 11.99 16.60
CA GLU A 75 -5.41 12.19 15.92
C GLU A 75 -4.41 11.08 16.27
N GLY A 76 -3.47 10.84 15.33
CA GLY A 76 -2.40 9.85 15.51
C GLY A 76 -2.83 8.40 15.26
N TRP A 77 -3.97 8.17 14.61
CA TRP A 77 -4.41 6.84 14.18
C TRP A 77 -4.08 6.53 12.72
N ASP A 78 -3.61 7.54 11.99
CA ASP A 78 -3.24 7.43 10.59
C ASP A 78 -1.89 6.71 10.44
N PHE A 79 -1.79 5.78 9.52
CA PHE A 79 -0.56 5.05 9.20
C PHE A 79 0.24 4.64 10.46
N PRO A 80 -0.29 3.71 11.28
CA PRO A 80 0.33 3.34 12.55
C PRO A 80 1.76 2.85 12.36
N GLY A 81 2.65 3.27 13.27
CA GLY A 81 4.08 3.03 13.17
C GLY A 81 4.85 4.03 12.29
N TRP A 82 4.13 4.78 11.42
CA TRP A 82 4.68 5.87 10.64
C TRP A 82 4.40 7.25 11.23
N LEU A 83 3.12 7.61 11.32
CA LEU A 83 2.67 8.95 11.75
C LEU A 83 2.15 8.97 13.18
N GLY A 84 1.90 7.82 13.75
CA GLY A 84 1.40 7.66 15.11
C GLY A 84 2.00 6.46 15.82
N LYS A 85 1.52 6.20 17.04
CA LYS A 85 1.90 5.02 17.80
C LYS A 85 1.52 3.73 17.06
N LEU A 86 2.27 2.67 17.30
CA LEU A 86 1.96 1.35 16.78
C LEU A 86 0.59 0.88 17.30
N ARG A 87 -0.31 0.56 16.39
CA ARG A 87 -1.67 0.07 16.66
C ARG A 87 -2.10 -0.83 15.53
N ILE A 88 -3.00 -1.76 15.81
CA ILE A 88 -3.59 -2.60 14.77
C ILE A 88 -4.48 -1.72 13.89
N ALA A 89 -4.20 -1.69 12.58
CA ALA A 89 -5.03 -1.06 11.56
C ALA A 89 -6.19 -1.98 11.15
N GLY A 90 -7.09 -1.48 10.33
CA GLY A 90 -8.13 -2.32 9.71
C GLY A 90 -9.46 -2.34 10.44
N ASP A 91 -9.67 -1.44 11.40
CA ASP A 91 -10.94 -1.31 12.11
C ASP A 91 -11.45 0.13 12.13
N GLY A 92 -12.77 0.32 12.30
CA GLY A 92 -13.41 1.62 12.34
C GLY A 92 -13.58 2.28 10.97
N ARG A 93 -13.56 3.61 10.92
CA ARG A 93 -13.80 4.39 9.70
C ARG A 93 -12.55 5.05 9.21
N THR A 94 -12.30 4.97 7.90
CA THR A 94 -11.20 5.64 7.19
C THR A 94 -11.79 6.40 6.01
N ARG A 95 -11.54 7.68 5.93
CA ARG A 95 -11.95 8.53 4.82
C ARG A 95 -10.84 8.58 3.79
N SER A 96 -11.20 8.45 2.50
CA SER A 96 -10.27 8.50 1.38
C SER A 96 -10.80 9.39 0.27
N LEU A 97 -9.89 10.08 -0.42
CA LEU A 97 -10.20 10.89 -1.59
C LEU A 97 -9.94 10.07 -2.86
N GLU A 98 -10.91 10.03 -3.75
CA GLU A 98 -10.81 9.40 -5.06
C GLU A 98 -10.53 10.45 -6.14
N GLY A 99 -9.87 10.08 -7.23
CA GLY A 99 -9.53 11.00 -8.32
C GLY A 99 -8.31 11.89 -8.06
N VAL A 100 -7.71 11.76 -6.86
CA VAL A 100 -6.47 12.47 -6.50
C VAL A 100 -5.47 11.54 -5.84
N SER A 101 -4.18 11.83 -5.99
CA SER A 101 -3.12 11.14 -5.27
C SER A 101 -1.95 12.05 -4.92
N VAL A 102 -1.11 11.59 -4.01
CA VAL A 102 0.20 12.18 -3.70
C VAL A 102 1.26 11.34 -4.39
N VAL A 103 2.10 11.98 -5.18
CA VAL A 103 3.22 11.35 -5.89
C VAL A 103 4.53 11.84 -5.28
N LEU A 104 5.34 10.90 -4.84
CA LEU A 104 6.67 11.18 -4.30
C LEU A 104 7.73 11.04 -5.37
N SER A 105 8.55 12.07 -5.53
CA SER A 105 9.73 12.07 -6.38
C SER A 105 11.01 12.15 -5.56
N ASN A 106 12.05 11.41 -5.97
CA ASN A 106 13.38 11.50 -5.35
C ASN A 106 14.47 11.45 -6.40
N ARG A 107 14.93 12.63 -6.84
CA ARG A 107 16.05 12.77 -7.78
C ARG A 107 17.44 12.53 -7.16
N TYR A 108 17.53 12.41 -5.85
CA TYR A 108 18.78 12.21 -5.11
C TYR A 108 19.05 10.74 -4.81
N SER A 109 18.09 9.84 -5.12
CA SER A 109 18.32 8.42 -5.01
C SER A 109 19.36 7.98 -6.05
N LYS A 110 20.37 7.27 -5.61
CA LYS A 110 21.40 6.67 -6.49
C LYS A 110 20.89 5.46 -7.26
N ARG A 111 19.63 5.13 -7.13
CA ARG A 111 19.05 3.93 -7.70
C ARG A 111 18.60 4.15 -9.12
N SER A 112 18.87 3.19 -9.97
CA SER A 112 18.50 3.20 -11.39
C SER A 112 17.03 2.90 -11.68
N TYR A 113 16.19 2.74 -10.66
CA TYR A 113 14.79 2.32 -10.81
C TYR A 113 13.85 3.43 -10.36
N SER A 114 13.74 4.46 -11.18
CA SER A 114 12.70 5.46 -11.02
C SER A 114 11.58 5.20 -12.01
N ALA A 115 10.36 5.20 -11.53
CA ALA A 115 9.19 5.19 -12.39
C ALA A 115 8.89 6.61 -12.89
N LEU A 116 8.01 6.70 -13.88
CA LEU A 116 7.49 7.96 -14.38
C LEU A 116 5.96 7.88 -14.54
N ILE A 117 5.31 9.04 -14.47
CA ILE A 117 3.88 9.16 -14.74
C ILE A 117 3.71 10.23 -15.82
N ASP A 118 3.13 9.83 -16.95
CA ASP A 118 2.71 10.75 -18.01
C ASP A 118 1.27 11.22 -17.75
N MET A 119 1.05 12.53 -17.90
CA MET A 119 -0.29 13.12 -17.76
C MET A 119 -0.97 13.37 -19.11
N PHE A 120 -0.33 13.04 -20.23
CA PHE A 120 -0.85 13.23 -21.57
C PHE A 120 -0.34 12.16 -22.54
N GLY A 121 -1.07 12.02 -23.65
CA GLY A 121 -0.73 11.10 -24.74
C GLY A 121 -0.87 9.63 -24.34
N THR A 122 -0.34 8.74 -25.17
CA THR A 122 -0.50 7.29 -25.04
C THR A 122 0.00 6.75 -23.68
N GLY A 123 1.07 7.32 -23.11
CA GLY A 123 1.55 6.92 -21.79
C GLY A 123 0.51 7.15 -20.69
N ALA A 124 -0.22 8.27 -20.75
CA ALA A 124 -1.30 8.55 -19.81
C ALA A 124 -2.50 7.62 -20.01
N GLU A 125 -2.85 7.32 -21.26
CA GLU A 125 -3.97 6.43 -21.60
C GLU A 125 -3.73 4.99 -21.10
N MET A 126 -2.48 4.53 -21.10
CA MET A 126 -2.09 3.20 -20.65
C MET A 126 -1.93 3.11 -19.13
N SER A 127 -1.82 4.23 -18.44
CA SER A 127 -1.60 4.28 -16.99
C SER A 127 -2.89 4.62 -16.25
N ARG A 128 -3.20 3.87 -15.19
CA ARG A 128 -4.30 4.24 -14.28
C ARG A 128 -4.10 5.62 -13.63
N TYR A 129 -2.87 6.09 -13.58
CA TYR A 129 -2.54 7.40 -13.01
C TYR A 129 -2.73 8.55 -13.99
N GLY A 130 -2.81 8.30 -15.29
CA GLY A 130 -3.05 9.32 -16.29
C GLY A 130 -4.44 10.01 -16.19
N ALA A 131 -5.41 9.33 -15.57
CA ALA A 131 -6.75 9.88 -15.30
C ALA A 131 -6.91 10.47 -13.87
N THR A 132 -5.84 10.51 -13.09
CA THR A 132 -5.85 10.98 -11.69
C THR A 132 -5.11 12.30 -11.58
N THR A 133 -5.62 13.25 -10.82
CA THR A 133 -4.86 14.48 -10.51
C THR A 133 -3.87 14.23 -9.39
N HIS A 134 -2.64 14.67 -9.56
CA HIS A 134 -1.56 14.39 -8.62
C HIS A 134 -1.06 15.64 -7.91
N LEU A 135 -0.81 15.52 -6.60
CA LEU A 135 0.12 16.39 -5.90
C LEU A 135 1.51 15.75 -5.97
N SER A 136 2.38 16.27 -6.81
CA SER A 136 3.79 15.87 -6.86
C SER A 136 4.57 16.58 -5.76
N ILE A 137 5.29 15.80 -4.96
CA ILE A 137 6.17 16.26 -3.88
C ILE A 137 7.60 15.91 -4.26
N ASP A 138 8.44 16.94 -4.43
CA ASP A 138 9.84 16.83 -4.83
C ASP A 138 10.73 17.47 -3.75
N PRO A 139 11.10 16.74 -2.70
CA PRO A 139 11.89 17.27 -1.60
C PRO A 139 13.39 17.30 -1.92
N VAL A 140 14.10 18.22 -1.26
CA VAL A 140 15.55 18.37 -1.33
C VAL A 140 16.15 18.03 0.03
N PRO A 141 17.17 17.15 0.10
CA PRO A 141 17.77 16.78 1.37
C PRO A 141 18.46 17.98 2.05
N ALA A 142 18.45 17.97 3.37
CA ALA A 142 19.30 18.85 4.15
C ALA A 142 20.77 18.42 4.04
N ASN A 143 21.69 19.35 4.32
CA ASN A 143 23.11 19.07 4.22
C ASN A 143 23.53 17.96 5.20
N GLY A 144 24.30 16.99 4.72
CA GLY A 144 24.82 15.91 5.55
C GLY A 144 23.84 14.77 5.83
N VAL A 145 22.61 14.84 5.36
CA VAL A 145 21.63 13.74 5.52
C VAL A 145 22.01 12.57 4.63
N GLY A 146 22.07 11.38 5.21
CA GLY A 146 22.33 10.13 4.50
C GLY A 146 21.17 9.74 3.57
N GLU A 147 21.49 8.99 2.49
CA GLU A 147 20.49 8.59 1.50
C GLU A 147 19.29 7.88 2.13
N ARG A 148 19.53 6.88 3.00
CA ARG A 148 18.47 6.11 3.68
C ARG A 148 17.59 6.96 4.59
N GLU A 149 18.19 7.90 5.32
CA GLU A 149 17.47 8.82 6.18
C GLU A 149 16.60 9.77 5.38
N PHE A 150 17.11 10.24 4.24
CA PHE A 150 16.35 11.08 3.33
C PHE A 150 15.20 10.32 2.68
N GLU A 151 15.40 9.09 2.24
CA GLU A 151 14.34 8.23 1.70
C GLU A 151 13.19 8.05 2.69
N ARG A 152 13.53 7.82 3.96
CA ARG A 152 12.53 7.75 5.02
C ARG A 152 11.80 9.08 5.24
N ALA A 153 12.51 10.21 5.14
CA ALA A 153 11.90 11.54 5.23
C ALA A 153 10.96 11.81 4.04
N VAL A 154 11.34 11.40 2.82
CA VAL A 154 10.47 11.50 1.62
C VAL A 154 9.18 10.72 1.82
N LYS A 155 9.25 9.48 2.31
CA LYS A 155 8.07 8.68 2.62
C LYS A 155 7.17 9.35 3.66
N LEU A 156 7.75 9.83 4.75
CA LEU A 156 7.00 10.54 5.79
C LEU A 156 6.33 11.81 5.27
N ALA A 157 7.00 12.56 4.39
CA ALA A 157 6.42 13.74 3.74
C ALA A 157 5.15 13.37 2.96
N GLY A 158 5.20 12.28 2.17
CA GLY A 158 4.05 11.80 1.42
C GLY A 158 2.89 11.35 2.29
N LEU A 159 3.16 10.58 3.33
CA LEU A 159 2.12 10.12 4.26
C LEU A 159 1.48 11.29 5.01
N LYS A 160 2.29 12.28 5.47
CA LYS A 160 1.78 13.50 6.09
C LYS A 160 0.89 14.28 5.11
N ALA A 161 1.33 14.45 3.87
CA ALA A 161 0.55 15.13 2.84
C ALA A 161 -0.75 14.40 2.53
N ALA A 162 -0.73 13.07 2.41
CA ALA A 162 -1.92 12.26 2.17
C ALA A 162 -2.97 12.43 3.28
N VAL A 163 -2.54 12.41 4.54
CA VAL A 163 -3.44 12.66 5.69
C VAL A 163 -3.93 14.11 5.70
N TYR A 164 -3.05 15.08 5.46
CA TYR A 164 -3.39 16.49 5.41
C TYR A 164 -4.49 16.78 4.38
N LEU A 165 -4.34 16.26 3.16
CA LEU A 165 -5.33 16.41 2.10
C LEU A 165 -6.65 15.70 2.44
N ALA A 166 -6.61 14.50 3.00
CA ALA A 166 -7.83 13.76 3.35
C ALA A 166 -8.62 14.43 4.47
N ARG A 167 -7.94 15.06 5.43
CA ARG A 167 -8.58 15.84 6.50
C ARG A 167 -9.31 17.09 5.98
N ALA A 168 -8.90 17.61 4.82
CA ALA A 168 -9.59 18.71 4.14
C ALA A 168 -11.06 18.40 3.82
N ALA A 169 -11.42 17.12 3.71
CA ALA A 169 -12.78 16.70 3.49
C ALA A 169 -13.71 16.96 4.70
N GLY A 170 -13.17 17.10 5.93
CA GLY A 170 -13.88 17.58 7.11
C GLY A 170 -15.32 17.07 7.23
N GLN A 171 -16.29 17.98 7.02
CA GLN A 171 -17.73 17.70 7.03
C GLN A 171 -18.32 17.42 5.64
N HIS A 172 -17.49 17.31 4.58
CA HIS A 172 -17.99 17.01 3.25
C HIS A 172 -18.77 15.68 3.24
N PRO A 173 -19.92 15.61 2.56
CA PRO A 173 -20.70 14.38 2.44
C PRO A 173 -19.86 13.25 1.82
N VAL A 174 -20.11 12.04 2.29
CA VAL A 174 -19.48 10.82 1.76
C VAL A 174 -20.27 10.38 0.54
N ASP A 175 -19.57 10.19 -0.62
CA ASP A 175 -20.23 9.76 -1.85
C ASP A 175 -20.59 8.27 -1.82
N ARG A 176 -19.71 7.44 -1.26
CA ARG A 176 -19.99 6.01 -1.04
C ARG A 176 -19.21 5.46 0.15
N THR A 177 -19.76 4.43 0.77
CA THR A 177 -19.11 3.69 1.85
C THR A 177 -18.94 2.23 1.43
N GLU A 178 -17.70 1.75 1.50
CA GLU A 178 -17.36 0.34 1.34
C GLU A 178 -17.14 -0.27 2.72
N VAL A 179 -17.76 -1.42 2.99
CA VAL A 179 -17.62 -2.11 4.27
C VAL A 179 -16.88 -3.42 4.06
N TYR A 180 -15.79 -3.59 4.78
CA TYR A 180 -14.96 -4.78 4.81
C TYR A 180 -15.04 -5.42 6.19
N GLU A 181 -15.72 -6.56 6.28
CA GLU A 181 -15.91 -7.27 7.54
C GLU A 181 -15.51 -8.73 7.37
N LEU A 182 -14.63 -9.20 8.23
CA LEU A 182 -14.15 -10.56 8.22
C LEU A 182 -13.86 -11.00 9.66
N ASN A 183 -14.23 -12.25 9.98
CA ASN A 183 -13.87 -12.91 11.22
C ASN A 183 -12.89 -14.04 10.93
N LEU A 184 -11.60 -13.84 11.20
CA LEU A 184 -10.56 -14.85 10.98
C LEU A 184 -10.73 -16.08 11.89
N ALA A 185 -11.47 -15.98 12.98
CA ALA A 185 -11.75 -17.09 13.88
C ALA A 185 -12.89 -17.99 13.39
N GLU A 186 -13.66 -17.57 12.37
CA GLU A 186 -14.73 -18.38 11.79
C GLU A 186 -14.14 -19.65 11.14
N ARG A 187 -14.55 -20.82 11.62
CA ARG A 187 -14.07 -22.12 11.13
C ARG A 187 -15.09 -22.75 10.19
N SER A 188 -14.64 -23.79 9.46
CA SER A 188 -15.46 -24.49 8.45
C SER A 188 -16.77 -25.10 8.99
N GLY A 189 -16.90 -25.29 10.30
CA GLY A 189 -18.11 -25.81 10.94
C GLY A 189 -19.17 -24.75 11.25
N ASP A 190 -18.80 -23.47 11.24
CA ASP A 190 -19.68 -22.37 11.67
C ASP A 190 -20.53 -21.83 10.50
N SER A 191 -20.19 -22.19 9.27
CA SER A 191 -20.96 -21.80 8.08
C SER A 191 -21.83 -22.95 7.58
N PRO A 192 -23.12 -22.73 7.36
CA PRO A 192 -24.00 -23.73 6.77
C PRO A 192 -23.68 -24.03 5.30
N SER A 193 -22.80 -23.27 4.68
CA SER A 193 -22.40 -23.42 3.28
C SER A 193 -21.09 -24.22 3.16
N ARG A 194 -21.09 -25.20 2.24
CA ARG A 194 -19.89 -25.98 1.83
C ARG A 194 -18.97 -25.17 0.90
N LEU A 195 -18.90 -23.83 1.05
CA LEU A 195 -18.06 -23.00 0.22
C LEU A 195 -16.58 -23.24 0.52
N PRO A 196 -15.71 -23.31 -0.51
CA PRO A 196 -14.28 -23.47 -0.31
C PRO A 196 -13.69 -22.29 0.44
N ARG A 197 -12.82 -22.58 1.40
CA ARG A 197 -12.06 -21.55 2.14
C ARG A 197 -10.78 -21.24 1.37
N VAL A 198 -10.59 -19.96 1.04
CA VAL A 198 -9.45 -19.50 0.24
C VAL A 198 -8.63 -18.50 1.05
N ALA A 199 -7.36 -18.81 1.24
CA ALA A 199 -6.38 -17.90 1.80
C ALA A 199 -5.69 -17.09 0.69
N TYR A 200 -5.07 -16.01 1.06
CA TYR A 200 -4.18 -15.25 0.18
C TYR A 200 -2.78 -15.24 0.76
N TYR A 201 -1.78 -15.67 -0.02
CA TYR A 201 -0.37 -15.49 0.29
C TYR A 201 0.17 -14.30 -0.49
N TYR A 202 0.51 -13.25 0.24
CA TYR A 202 1.07 -12.00 -0.30
C TYR A 202 2.57 -11.97 -0.07
N GLN A 203 3.34 -12.25 -1.13
CA GLN A 203 4.79 -12.17 -1.06
C GLN A 203 5.26 -10.73 -1.21
N LEU A 204 5.96 -10.22 -0.21
CA LEU A 204 6.67 -8.96 -0.25
C LEU A 204 8.12 -9.21 -0.68
N TYR A 205 8.66 -8.30 -1.46
CA TYR A 205 10.06 -8.34 -1.87
C TYR A 205 10.87 -7.34 -1.06
N THR A 206 12.02 -7.78 -0.55
CA THR A 206 13.01 -6.91 0.08
C THR A 206 14.39 -7.24 -0.48
N PRO A 207 15.22 -6.23 -0.82
CA PRO A 207 16.61 -6.48 -1.17
C PRO A 207 17.32 -7.16 -0.01
N GLN A 208 17.90 -8.32 -0.28
CA GLN A 208 18.55 -9.14 0.76
C GLN A 208 19.95 -8.63 1.09
N HIS A 209 20.55 -7.81 0.21
CA HIS A 209 21.92 -7.32 0.38
C HIS A 209 21.97 -5.90 0.92
N ASP A 210 22.72 -5.70 1.98
CA ASP A 210 22.83 -4.41 2.69
C ASP A 210 23.47 -3.30 1.85
N TYR A 211 24.26 -3.65 0.82
CA TYR A 211 24.88 -2.64 -0.05
C TYR A 211 23.87 -1.84 -0.89
N GLN A 212 22.62 -2.28 -0.96
CA GLN A 212 21.59 -1.55 -1.68
C GLN A 212 20.85 -0.53 -0.80
N GLY A 213 21.07 -0.59 0.53
CA GLY A 213 20.67 0.47 1.48
C GLY A 213 19.19 0.79 1.60
N ILE A 214 18.29 -0.05 1.07
CA ILE A 214 16.89 0.28 0.89
C ILE A 214 16.00 -0.32 1.96
N PRO A 215 15.23 0.47 2.69
CA PRO A 215 14.07 -0.03 3.39
C PRO A 215 12.99 -0.40 2.37
N ASP A 216 12.66 -1.66 2.29
CA ASP A 216 11.57 -2.17 1.48
C ASP A 216 10.50 -2.78 2.33
N PRO A 217 9.44 -3.21 1.66
CA PRO A 217 8.11 -2.81 2.07
C PRO A 217 8.02 -2.72 3.55
N ILE A 218 7.12 -1.91 3.99
CA ILE A 218 7.08 -1.50 5.38
C ILE A 218 5.78 -1.97 5.93
N LEU A 219 5.88 -2.80 6.96
CA LEU A 219 4.75 -3.24 7.76
C LEU A 219 4.78 -2.46 9.08
N TYR A 220 3.74 -1.68 9.32
CA TYR A 220 3.63 -0.84 10.54
C TYR A 220 4.85 0.07 10.79
N GLY A 221 5.34 0.72 9.74
CA GLY A 221 6.49 1.63 9.83
C GLY A 221 7.86 0.96 9.98
N SER A 222 7.91 -0.38 10.01
CA SER A 222 9.14 -1.17 10.12
C SER A 222 9.41 -1.96 8.85
N GLU A 223 10.69 -2.08 8.52
CA GLU A 223 11.15 -2.90 7.40
C GLU A 223 10.83 -4.37 7.64
N VAL A 224 10.42 -5.07 6.58
CA VAL A 224 10.05 -6.49 6.68
C VAL A 224 11.20 -7.46 6.41
N LYS A 225 12.43 -6.98 6.23
CA LYS A 225 13.60 -7.84 6.05
C LYS A 225 13.73 -8.82 7.21
N GLY A 226 13.77 -10.11 6.87
CA GLY A 226 13.85 -11.18 7.88
C GLY A 226 12.55 -11.50 8.62
N LEU A 227 11.43 -10.88 8.25
CA LEU A 227 10.12 -11.21 8.79
C LEU A 227 9.78 -12.66 8.41
N LEU A 228 9.39 -13.45 9.41
CA LEU A 228 8.82 -14.78 9.18
C LEU A 228 7.41 -14.66 8.61
N PRO A 229 6.91 -15.67 7.88
CA PRO A 229 5.52 -15.67 7.45
C PRO A 229 4.58 -15.36 8.60
N THR A 230 3.70 -14.41 8.39
CA THR A 230 2.81 -13.90 9.43
C THR A 230 1.39 -13.74 8.93
N LEU A 231 0.43 -13.94 9.82
CA LEU A 231 -0.98 -13.65 9.55
C LEU A 231 -1.24 -12.17 9.73
N VAL A 232 -1.93 -11.58 8.76
CA VAL A 232 -2.50 -10.24 8.88
C VAL A 232 -3.97 -10.27 8.50
N HIS A 233 -4.76 -9.44 9.14
CA HIS A 233 -6.14 -9.27 8.71
C HIS A 233 -6.15 -8.51 7.37
N PRO A 234 -6.94 -8.91 6.35
CA PRO A 234 -6.95 -8.22 5.06
C PRO A 234 -7.26 -6.72 5.17
N ASN A 235 -8.05 -6.32 6.16
CA ASN A 235 -8.33 -4.91 6.44
C ASN A 235 -7.08 -4.11 6.79
N GLU A 236 -6.08 -4.73 7.45
CA GLU A 236 -4.81 -4.05 7.78
C GLU A 236 -4.10 -3.58 6.51
N ILE A 237 -4.13 -4.40 5.44
CA ILE A 237 -3.57 -4.03 4.13
C ILE A 237 -4.32 -2.84 3.54
N LEU A 238 -5.65 -2.91 3.53
CA LEU A 238 -6.51 -1.85 2.99
C LEU A 238 -6.46 -0.56 3.81
N ASP A 239 -6.04 -0.61 5.08
CA ASP A 239 -6.05 0.53 6.00
C ASP A 239 -4.64 1.11 6.27
N GLY A 240 -3.64 0.71 5.47
CA GLY A 240 -2.32 1.34 5.44
C GLY A 240 -1.29 0.80 6.42
N ALA A 241 -1.51 -0.41 6.98
CA ALA A 241 -0.46 -1.11 7.75
C ALA A 241 0.73 -1.49 6.86
N VAL A 242 0.47 -1.82 5.60
CA VAL A 242 1.49 -2.12 4.59
C VAL A 242 1.63 -0.91 3.66
N THR A 243 2.86 -0.45 3.47
CA THR A 243 3.19 0.59 2.49
C THR A 243 4.31 0.09 1.58
N SER A 244 4.36 0.60 0.37
CA SER A 244 5.51 0.39 -0.51
C SER A 244 6.80 0.83 0.18
N GLY A 245 7.90 0.25 -0.22
CA GLY A 245 9.23 0.76 0.08
C GLY A 245 9.51 2.10 -0.58
N HIS A 246 10.76 2.35 -0.91
CA HIS A 246 11.17 3.61 -1.55
C HIS A 246 11.33 3.49 -3.07
N THR A 247 11.09 2.35 -3.64
CA THR A 247 11.17 2.13 -5.09
C THR A 247 9.94 1.40 -5.55
N ILE A 248 9.39 1.79 -6.70
CA ILE A 248 8.28 1.05 -7.34
C ILE A 248 8.84 -0.22 -8.01
N ARG A 249 9.43 -1.10 -7.23
CA ARG A 249 9.74 -2.48 -7.67
C ARG A 249 8.59 -3.42 -7.36
N GLU A 250 7.72 -3.00 -6.48
CA GLU A 250 6.51 -3.69 -6.05
C GLU A 250 5.30 -2.83 -6.37
N LEU A 251 4.21 -3.13 -5.74
CA LEU A 251 3.05 -2.27 -5.78
C LEU A 251 3.35 -0.98 -5.03
N ASP A 252 2.97 0.17 -5.61
CA ASP A 252 2.94 1.43 -4.88
C ASP A 252 1.92 1.40 -3.75
N THR A 253 2.06 2.32 -2.81
CA THR A 253 1.19 2.41 -1.63
C THR A 253 -0.28 2.60 -2.01
N TYR A 254 -0.60 3.35 -3.08
CA TYR A 254 -1.97 3.51 -3.57
C TYR A 254 -2.59 2.16 -3.96
N THR A 255 -1.83 1.33 -4.67
CA THR A 255 -2.29 0.00 -5.08
C THR A 255 -2.46 -0.94 -3.89
N ILE A 256 -1.51 -0.90 -2.94
CA ILE A 256 -1.61 -1.70 -1.71
C ILE A 256 -2.87 -1.31 -0.94
N GLN A 257 -3.12 -0.02 -0.77
CA GLN A 257 -4.31 0.52 -0.10
C GLN A 257 -5.63 0.16 -0.78
N ASN A 258 -5.60 -0.13 -2.08
CA ASN A 258 -6.73 -0.53 -2.89
C ASN A 258 -6.54 -1.92 -3.49
N HIS A 259 -5.84 -2.80 -2.76
CA HIS A 259 -5.34 -4.08 -3.23
C HIS A 259 -6.39 -4.88 -4.02
N PRO A 260 -6.23 -5.06 -5.33
CA PRO A 260 -7.30 -5.56 -6.18
C PRO A 260 -7.72 -6.98 -5.81
N LEU A 261 -6.76 -7.85 -5.48
CA LEU A 261 -7.07 -9.22 -5.10
C LEU A 261 -7.75 -9.30 -3.73
N VAL A 262 -7.32 -8.52 -2.73
CA VAL A 262 -7.99 -8.48 -1.43
C VAL A 262 -9.43 -8.01 -1.58
N ARG A 263 -9.67 -6.97 -2.38
CA ARG A 263 -11.02 -6.46 -2.67
C ARG A 263 -11.86 -7.51 -3.41
N GLU A 264 -11.28 -8.23 -4.37
CA GLU A 264 -11.97 -9.29 -5.10
C GLU A 264 -12.34 -10.47 -4.20
N LEU A 265 -11.43 -10.89 -3.31
CA LEU A 265 -11.71 -11.95 -2.34
C LEU A 265 -12.83 -11.54 -1.36
N TYR A 266 -12.88 -10.27 -0.93
CA TYR A 266 -14.01 -9.74 -0.17
C TYR A 266 -15.32 -9.74 -0.96
N ARG A 267 -15.28 -9.33 -2.23
CA ARG A 267 -16.45 -9.33 -3.11
C ARG A 267 -17.08 -10.72 -3.28
N ARG A 268 -16.24 -11.76 -3.26
CA ARG A 268 -16.62 -13.16 -3.41
C ARG A 268 -16.94 -13.85 -2.07
N HIS A 269 -16.50 -13.26 -0.95
CA HIS A 269 -16.72 -13.83 0.38
C HIS A 269 -18.20 -14.10 0.65
N ARG A 270 -18.50 -15.33 1.11
CA ARG A 270 -19.86 -15.84 1.37
C ARG A 270 -20.79 -15.88 0.16
N LYS A 271 -20.28 -15.73 -1.06
CA LYS A 271 -21.03 -15.94 -2.31
C LYS A 271 -20.59 -17.24 -2.98
N ASP A 272 -19.33 -17.39 -3.26
CA ASP A 272 -18.75 -18.54 -3.94
C ASP A 272 -17.47 -19.07 -3.26
N LEU A 273 -16.96 -18.36 -2.28
CA LEU A 273 -15.88 -18.79 -1.41
C LEU A 273 -15.98 -18.15 -0.01
N ILE A 274 -15.23 -18.70 0.93
CA ILE A 274 -14.95 -18.07 2.23
C ILE A 274 -13.53 -17.51 2.17
N PHE A 275 -13.37 -16.18 2.26
CA PHE A 275 -12.06 -15.57 2.38
C PHE A 275 -11.50 -15.88 3.78
N ALA A 276 -10.44 -16.70 3.84
CA ALA A 276 -9.91 -17.20 5.11
C ALA A 276 -8.96 -16.22 5.80
N GLY A 277 -8.30 -15.33 5.04
CA GLY A 277 -7.32 -14.37 5.56
C GLY A 277 -6.08 -14.26 4.69
N VAL A 278 -5.10 -13.49 5.15
CA VAL A 278 -3.85 -13.22 4.42
C VAL A 278 -2.65 -13.71 5.22
N VAL A 279 -1.74 -14.39 4.54
CA VAL A 279 -0.40 -14.69 5.01
C VAL A 279 0.56 -13.79 4.25
N ILE A 280 1.29 -12.92 4.94
CA ILE A 280 2.42 -12.18 4.36
C ILE A 280 3.67 -13.03 4.49
N GLY A 281 4.43 -13.17 3.41
CA GLY A 281 5.77 -13.74 3.39
C GLY A 281 6.76 -12.81 2.72
N VAL A 282 8.03 -13.00 3.01
CA VAL A 282 9.13 -12.22 2.44
C VAL A 282 10.07 -13.14 1.69
N ALA A 283 10.40 -12.79 0.45
CA ALA A 283 11.37 -13.56 -0.34
C ALA A 283 12.75 -13.58 0.33
N SER A 284 13.45 -14.71 0.28
CA SER A 284 14.78 -14.88 0.87
C SER A 284 15.80 -15.35 -0.17
N LEU A 285 17.06 -14.95 -0.04
CA LEU A 285 18.17 -15.49 -0.86
C LEU A 285 18.77 -16.78 -0.27
N GLU A 286 18.58 -17.02 1.02
CA GLU A 286 19.15 -18.17 1.72
C GLU A 286 18.32 -19.44 1.48
N PRO A 287 18.85 -20.50 0.85
CA PRO A 287 18.09 -21.69 0.48
C PRO A 287 17.35 -22.35 1.66
N VAL A 288 18.03 -22.55 2.79
CA VAL A 288 17.42 -23.16 3.99
C VAL A 288 16.33 -22.29 4.58
N GLN A 289 16.47 -20.98 4.50
CA GLN A 289 15.42 -20.06 4.94
C GLN A 289 14.18 -20.11 4.03
N ARG A 290 14.37 -20.25 2.70
CA ARG A 290 13.26 -20.38 1.75
C ARG A 290 12.37 -21.56 2.07
N GLU A 291 12.96 -22.75 2.24
CA GLU A 291 12.24 -23.95 2.58
C GLU A 291 11.49 -23.80 3.91
N ARG A 292 12.18 -23.26 4.92
CA ARG A 292 11.57 -23.01 6.22
C ARG A 292 10.38 -22.05 6.12
N MET A 293 10.55 -20.93 5.39
CA MET A 293 9.49 -19.94 5.21
C MET A 293 8.31 -20.53 4.42
N ALA A 294 8.59 -21.34 3.40
CA ALA A 294 7.55 -22.03 2.63
C ALA A 294 6.73 -22.97 3.51
N MET A 295 7.39 -23.80 4.33
CA MET A 295 6.73 -24.70 5.27
C MET A 295 5.90 -23.93 6.32
N MET A 296 6.45 -22.83 6.86
CA MET A 296 5.72 -21.99 7.82
C MET A 296 4.50 -21.34 7.18
N ALA A 297 4.62 -20.82 5.96
CA ALA A 297 3.50 -20.24 5.21
C ALA A 297 2.41 -21.29 4.97
N ALA A 298 2.79 -22.49 4.49
CA ALA A 298 1.85 -23.59 4.27
C ALA A 298 1.17 -24.04 5.58
N SER A 299 1.89 -24.05 6.70
CA SER A 299 1.32 -24.34 8.02
C SER A 299 0.28 -23.30 8.44
N LEU A 300 0.57 -22.00 8.23
CA LEU A 300 -0.39 -20.93 8.52
C LEU A 300 -1.64 -21.05 7.64
N VAL A 301 -1.48 -21.30 6.34
CA VAL A 301 -2.59 -21.52 5.40
C VAL A 301 -3.44 -22.72 5.81
N SER A 302 -2.80 -23.85 6.14
CA SER A 302 -3.48 -25.11 6.37
C SER A 302 -4.08 -25.23 7.77
N ASN A 303 -3.32 -24.83 8.79
CA ASN A 303 -3.67 -25.09 10.19
C ASN A 303 -4.29 -23.87 10.87
N ALA A 304 -3.75 -22.68 10.64
CA ALA A 304 -4.27 -21.46 11.27
C ALA A 304 -5.51 -20.94 10.54
N LEU A 305 -5.47 -20.85 9.20
CA LEU A 305 -6.59 -20.39 8.39
C LEU A 305 -7.54 -21.51 7.97
N ALA A 306 -7.15 -22.76 8.14
CA ALA A 306 -7.94 -23.95 7.71
C ALA A 306 -8.45 -23.78 6.25
N ALA A 307 -7.60 -23.27 5.35
CA ALA A 307 -7.97 -23.00 3.98
C ALA A 307 -7.92 -24.28 3.13
N ASP A 308 -8.86 -24.42 2.18
CA ASP A 308 -8.88 -25.50 1.18
C ASP A 308 -7.96 -25.18 0.00
N GLY A 309 -7.76 -23.88 -0.27
CA GLY A 309 -6.91 -23.40 -1.33
C GLY A 309 -6.28 -22.07 -0.98
N VAL A 310 -5.24 -21.70 -1.73
CA VAL A 310 -4.51 -20.45 -1.54
C VAL A 310 -4.20 -19.78 -2.88
N VAL A 311 -4.46 -18.49 -2.97
CA VAL A 311 -3.98 -17.66 -4.06
C VAL A 311 -2.63 -17.08 -3.65
N LEU A 312 -1.63 -17.23 -4.51
CA LEU A 312 -0.28 -16.75 -4.26
C LEU A 312 0.06 -15.68 -5.27
N THR A 313 0.58 -14.57 -4.78
CA THR A 313 1.09 -13.51 -5.66
C THR A 313 2.49 -13.08 -5.25
N LYS A 314 3.23 -12.61 -6.24
CA LYS A 314 4.50 -11.93 -6.09
C LYS A 314 4.52 -10.68 -6.95
N THR A 315 5.34 -9.76 -6.58
CA THR A 315 5.43 -8.45 -7.24
C THR A 315 6.70 -8.26 -8.05
N HIS A 316 7.69 -9.16 -7.91
CA HIS A 316 8.97 -9.04 -8.57
C HIS A 316 9.39 -10.33 -9.28
N GLY A 317 10.18 -10.20 -10.36
CA GLY A 317 10.78 -11.33 -11.08
C GLY A 317 11.99 -11.96 -10.40
N GLY A 318 12.56 -12.99 -10.99
CA GLY A 318 13.79 -13.64 -10.51
C GLY A 318 13.58 -14.53 -9.29
N MET A 319 14.42 -14.38 -8.27
CA MET A 319 14.42 -15.24 -7.08
C MET A 319 13.07 -15.36 -6.34
N PRO A 320 12.24 -14.33 -6.24
CA PRO A 320 10.89 -14.46 -5.67
C PRO A 320 9.99 -15.51 -6.34
N HIS A 321 10.25 -15.89 -7.59
CA HIS A 321 9.54 -17.00 -8.25
C HIS A 321 9.83 -18.34 -7.57
N VAL A 322 11.09 -18.58 -7.22
CA VAL A 322 11.50 -19.83 -6.57
C VAL A 322 10.81 -19.94 -5.20
N ASP A 323 10.81 -18.85 -4.43
CA ASP A 323 10.16 -18.83 -3.13
C ASP A 323 8.65 -19.07 -3.25
N LEU A 324 8.01 -18.47 -4.26
CA LEU A 324 6.59 -18.68 -4.51
C LEU A 324 6.28 -20.14 -4.90
N ALA A 325 7.14 -20.74 -5.73
CA ALA A 325 7.01 -22.14 -6.13
C ALA A 325 7.15 -23.09 -4.92
N LEU A 326 8.11 -22.82 -4.04
CA LEU A 326 8.29 -23.61 -2.81
C LEU A 326 7.08 -23.48 -1.87
N VAL A 327 6.47 -22.28 -1.76
CA VAL A 327 5.23 -22.13 -0.98
C VAL A 327 4.08 -22.89 -1.63
N ALA A 328 3.96 -22.87 -2.96
CA ALA A 328 2.95 -23.62 -3.68
C ALA A 328 3.12 -25.13 -3.43
N GLU A 329 4.32 -25.66 -3.62
CA GLU A 329 4.66 -27.07 -3.37
C GLU A 329 4.38 -27.48 -1.91
N ALA A 330 4.77 -26.66 -0.94
CA ALA A 330 4.51 -26.92 0.47
C ALA A 330 3.00 -26.94 0.78
N CYS A 331 2.20 -26.08 0.15
CA CYS A 331 0.75 -26.09 0.26
C CYS A 331 0.14 -27.36 -0.37
N GLU A 332 0.63 -27.79 -1.54
CA GLU A 332 0.19 -29.05 -2.19
C GLU A 332 0.48 -30.27 -1.32
N HIS A 333 1.67 -30.38 -0.75
CA HIS A 333 2.04 -31.43 0.20
C HIS A 333 1.15 -31.43 1.45
N ALA A 334 0.66 -30.28 1.86
CA ALA A 334 -0.33 -30.13 2.93
C ALA A 334 -1.78 -30.40 2.47
N GLY A 335 -1.99 -30.86 1.23
CA GLY A 335 -3.30 -31.15 0.65
C GLY A 335 -4.11 -29.89 0.29
N ARG A 336 -3.47 -28.74 0.08
CA ARG A 336 -4.11 -27.49 -0.30
C ARG A 336 -3.92 -27.23 -1.79
N ARG A 337 -4.88 -26.57 -2.43
CA ARG A 337 -4.83 -26.24 -3.87
C ARG A 337 -4.25 -24.84 -4.07
N PRO A 338 -2.98 -24.69 -4.51
CA PRO A 338 -2.41 -23.39 -4.82
C PRO A 338 -2.86 -22.92 -6.20
N TYR A 339 -3.05 -21.61 -6.33
CA TYR A 339 -3.18 -20.89 -7.59
C TYR A 339 -2.20 -19.72 -7.57
N SER A 340 -1.21 -19.76 -8.45
CA SER A 340 -0.20 -18.72 -8.53
C SER A 340 -0.51 -17.70 -9.63
N SER A 341 -0.39 -16.43 -9.33
CA SER A 341 -0.46 -15.33 -10.27
C SER A 341 0.72 -14.40 -10.06
N SER A 342 1.32 -13.94 -11.15
CA SER A 342 2.34 -12.89 -11.13
C SER A 342 1.70 -11.58 -11.56
N TRP A 343 1.86 -10.55 -10.73
CA TRP A 343 1.55 -9.19 -11.14
C TRP A 343 2.79 -8.63 -11.83
N PHE A 344 2.73 -8.51 -13.15
CA PHE A 344 3.61 -7.61 -13.86
C PHE A 344 2.87 -6.28 -13.95
N MET A 345 3.50 -5.22 -13.47
CA MET A 345 3.07 -3.88 -13.86
C MET A 345 3.53 -3.70 -15.32
N GLU A 346 2.62 -3.82 -16.26
CA GLU A 346 2.76 -3.26 -17.58
C GLU A 346 2.53 -1.75 -17.54
#